data_0b4fa8ba3dab79e7f6c1c0863cc94c23
#
_entry.id   0b4fa8ba3dab79e7f6c1c0863cc94c23
#
_cell.length_a   1.000
_cell.length_b   1.000
_cell.length_c   1.000
_cell.angle_alpha   90.00
_cell.angle_beta   90.00
_cell.angle_gamma   90.00
#
_symmetry.space_group_name_H-M   'P 1'
#
loop_
_entity.id
_entity.type
_entity.pdbx_description
1 polymer ?
#
loop_
_entity_poly.entity_id
_entity_poly.type
_entity_poly.pdbx_seq_one_letter_code
_entity_poly.pdbx_strand_id
1 'polypeptide(L)'
;AISAHPDLKLVTDMLRRAEGRLQNAVETILHSDQGWQYQHPGYCRILKKMSFIQSMSRKGNCYDNAIMESFFGTMKSELLYLCKFASVSEFVMALKDYICYYNNKRIKLRLGMSPVQYRIYHTNK
;
A
#
# COMPACT_ATOMS: atom_id res chain seq x y z
N ALA A 1 -7.12 -1.25 -1.41
CA ALA A 1 -8.28 -2.10 -1.12
C ALA A 1 -8.40 -2.34 0.38
N ILE A 2 -9.59 -2.49 0.88
CA ILE A 2 -9.90 -2.79 2.29
C ILE A 2 -10.90 -3.95 2.27
N SER A 3 -10.65 -4.97 3.07
CA SER A 3 -11.54 -6.13 3.23
C SER A 3 -11.55 -6.61 4.68
N ALA A 4 -12.62 -7.28 5.07
CA ALA A 4 -12.71 -7.98 6.35
C ALA A 4 -11.88 -9.28 6.38
N HIS A 5 -11.50 -9.79 5.21
CA HIS A 5 -10.76 -11.04 5.08
C HIS A 5 -9.51 -10.85 4.20
N PRO A 6 -8.35 -11.41 4.61
CA PRO A 6 -7.12 -11.39 3.81
C PRO A 6 -7.15 -12.51 2.74
N ASP A 7 -8.05 -12.38 1.78
CA ASP A 7 -8.27 -13.36 0.71
C ASP A 7 -7.62 -12.95 -0.61
N LEU A 8 -7.69 -13.85 -1.60
CA LEU A 8 -7.19 -13.58 -2.94
C LEU A 8 -7.91 -12.40 -3.60
N LYS A 9 -9.21 -12.22 -3.32
CA LYS A 9 -10.01 -11.13 -3.85
C LYS A 9 -9.47 -9.77 -3.43
N LEU A 10 -9.05 -9.61 -2.17
CA LEU A 10 -8.47 -8.37 -1.65
C LEU A 10 -7.25 -7.94 -2.48
N VAL A 11 -6.31 -8.85 -2.72
CA VAL A 11 -5.08 -8.53 -3.44
C VAL A 11 -5.31 -8.34 -4.94
N THR A 12 -6.24 -9.06 -5.55
CA THR A 12 -6.58 -8.86 -6.96
C THR A 12 -7.36 -7.57 -7.19
N ASP A 13 -8.24 -7.17 -6.27
CA ASP A 13 -8.91 -5.86 -6.32
C ASP A 13 -7.92 -4.70 -6.12
N MET A 14 -6.91 -4.89 -5.27
CA MET A 14 -5.80 -3.95 -5.13
C MET A 14 -5.07 -3.75 -6.46
N LEU A 15 -4.73 -4.82 -7.16
CA LEU A 15 -4.06 -4.76 -8.46
C LEU A 15 -4.88 -4.02 -9.51
N ARG A 16 -6.17 -4.32 -9.64
CA ARG A 16 -7.06 -3.65 -10.60
C ARG A 16 -7.15 -2.14 -10.35
N ARG A 17 -7.18 -1.73 -9.08
CA ARG A 17 -7.15 -0.30 -8.71
C ARG A 17 -5.80 0.36 -9.01
N ALA A 18 -4.71 -0.37 -8.86
CA ALA A 18 -3.37 0.11 -9.20
C ALA A 18 -3.19 0.27 -10.70
N GLU A 19 -3.71 -0.67 -11.50
CA GLU A 19 -3.66 -0.62 -12.96
C GLU A 19 -4.22 0.70 -13.51
N GLY A 20 -5.40 1.11 -13.06
CA GLY A 20 -6.01 2.36 -13.49
C GLY A 20 -5.23 3.64 -13.15
N ARG A 21 -4.30 3.57 -12.19
CA ARG A 21 -3.48 4.71 -11.76
C ARG A 21 -2.06 4.70 -12.33
N LEU A 22 -1.61 3.57 -12.85
CA LEU A 22 -0.22 3.34 -13.27
C LEU A 22 -0.11 3.04 -14.78
N GLN A 23 -1.11 3.43 -15.57
CA GLN A 23 -1.23 3.11 -17.00
C GLN A 23 0.00 3.46 -17.86
N ASN A 24 0.92 4.28 -17.36
CA ASN A 24 2.13 4.68 -18.07
C ASN A 24 3.42 4.33 -17.30
N ALA A 25 3.35 3.53 -16.26
CA ALA A 25 4.51 3.16 -15.47
C ALA A 25 5.22 1.96 -16.13
N VAL A 26 6.27 2.24 -16.88
CA VAL A 26 7.17 1.23 -17.42
C VAL A 26 7.94 0.59 -16.24
N GLU A 27 8.00 -0.75 -16.22
CA GLU A 27 8.79 -1.51 -15.23
C GLU A 27 8.42 -1.25 -13.74
N THR A 28 7.14 -1.15 -13.44
CA THR A 28 6.71 -1.03 -12.04
C THR A 28 7.02 -2.32 -11.27
N ILE A 29 7.79 -2.19 -10.20
CA ILE A 29 8.06 -3.29 -9.26
C ILE A 29 6.96 -3.30 -8.20
N LEU A 30 6.28 -4.42 -8.04
CA LEU A 30 5.37 -4.65 -6.93
C LEU A 30 6.02 -5.58 -5.90
N HIS A 31 6.36 -5.01 -4.75
CA HIS A 31 6.98 -5.72 -3.65
C HIS A 31 5.95 -6.14 -2.60
N SER A 32 6.04 -7.38 -2.14
CA SER A 32 5.21 -7.93 -1.08
C SER A 32 5.99 -8.88 -0.16
N ASP A 33 5.37 -9.34 0.92
CA ASP A 33 5.84 -10.51 1.65
C ASP A 33 5.55 -11.81 0.86
N GLN A 34 5.86 -12.96 1.47
CA GLN A 34 5.59 -14.28 0.89
C GLN A 34 4.21 -14.83 1.26
N GLY A 35 3.23 -13.99 1.54
CA GLY A 35 1.86 -14.42 1.77
C GLY A 35 1.33 -15.31 0.63
N TRP A 36 0.52 -16.32 0.95
CA TRP A 36 0.00 -17.28 -0.02
C TRP A 36 -0.76 -16.61 -1.18
N GLN A 37 -1.43 -15.50 -0.91
CA GLN A 37 -2.18 -14.73 -1.91
C GLN A 37 -1.27 -14.22 -3.04
N TYR A 38 -0.05 -13.79 -2.69
CA TYR A 38 0.94 -13.25 -3.62
C TYR A 38 1.66 -14.33 -4.43
N GLN A 39 1.60 -15.58 -3.96
CA GLN A 39 2.15 -16.76 -4.65
C GLN A 39 1.10 -17.48 -5.51
N HIS A 40 -0.19 -17.10 -5.38
CA HIS A 40 -1.28 -17.74 -6.10
C HIS A 40 -1.17 -17.48 -7.61
N PRO A 41 -1.33 -18.53 -8.46
CA PRO A 41 -1.19 -18.40 -9.92
C PRO A 41 -2.11 -17.34 -10.54
N GLY A 42 -3.32 -17.14 -9.98
CA GLY A 42 -4.25 -16.10 -10.41
C GLY A 42 -3.69 -14.69 -10.21
N TYR A 43 -3.05 -14.43 -9.08
CA TYR A 43 -2.38 -13.17 -8.80
C TYR A 43 -1.18 -12.93 -9.73
N CYS A 44 -0.31 -13.94 -9.87
CA CYS A 44 0.86 -13.85 -10.73
C CYS A 44 0.50 -13.60 -12.21
N ARG A 45 -0.58 -14.22 -12.71
CA ARG A 45 -1.08 -13.96 -14.06
C ARG A 45 -1.53 -12.51 -14.26
N ILE A 46 -2.23 -11.93 -13.29
CA ILE A 46 -2.65 -10.52 -13.37
C ILE A 46 -1.43 -9.60 -13.40
N LEU A 47 -0.44 -9.81 -12.53
CA LEU A 47 0.80 -9.02 -12.53
C LEU A 47 1.51 -9.07 -13.88
N LYS A 48 1.65 -10.28 -14.45
CA LYS A 48 2.28 -10.47 -15.75
C LYS A 48 1.52 -9.75 -16.87
N LYS A 49 0.18 -9.81 -16.85
CA LYS A 49 -0.67 -9.10 -17.80
C LYS A 49 -0.51 -7.57 -17.69
N MET A 50 -0.29 -7.06 -16.49
CA MET A 50 -0.06 -5.64 -16.21
C MET A 50 1.39 -5.21 -16.48
N SER A 51 2.26 -6.12 -16.90
CA SER A 51 3.71 -5.88 -17.06
C SER A 51 4.40 -5.41 -15.77
N PHE A 52 3.90 -5.83 -14.62
CA PHE A 52 4.53 -5.57 -13.33
C PHE A 52 5.58 -6.63 -13.01
N ILE A 53 6.69 -6.17 -12.43
CA ILE A 53 7.74 -7.04 -11.91
C ILE A 53 7.40 -7.41 -10.47
N GLN A 54 7.20 -8.71 -10.22
CA GLN A 54 6.96 -9.20 -8.87
C GLN A 54 8.26 -9.28 -8.08
N SER A 55 8.28 -8.69 -6.89
CA SER A 55 9.34 -8.81 -5.91
C SER A 55 8.75 -9.26 -4.58
N MET A 56 9.44 -10.17 -3.89
CA MET A 56 9.03 -10.66 -2.58
C MET A 56 10.14 -10.48 -1.56
N SER A 57 9.78 -10.15 -0.32
CA SER A 57 10.71 -10.17 0.79
C SER A 57 11.26 -11.59 0.99
N ARG A 58 12.49 -11.69 1.48
CA ARG A 58 13.08 -12.97 1.87
C ARG A 58 12.31 -13.57 3.03
N LYS A 59 12.21 -14.89 3.07
CA LYS A 59 11.49 -15.60 4.14
C LYS A 59 12.08 -15.24 5.51
N GLY A 60 11.22 -14.78 6.42
CA GLY A 60 11.62 -14.41 7.77
C GLY A 60 12.43 -13.11 7.89
N ASN A 61 12.55 -12.31 6.82
CA ASN A 61 13.27 -11.04 6.87
C ASN A 61 12.30 -9.85 6.92
N CYS A 62 12.09 -9.31 8.11
CA CYS A 62 11.23 -8.15 8.36
C CYS A 62 11.80 -6.84 7.77
N TYR A 63 13.10 -6.74 7.54
CA TYR A 63 13.72 -5.52 6.98
C TYR A 63 13.26 -5.25 5.55
N ASP A 64 12.97 -6.28 4.78
CA ASP A 64 12.51 -6.15 3.40
C ASP A 64 11.13 -5.48 3.32
N ASN A 65 10.32 -5.52 4.38
CA ASN A 65 8.99 -4.88 4.49
C ASN A 65 8.94 -3.68 5.46
N ALA A 66 10.07 -3.19 5.91
CA ALA A 66 10.16 -2.16 6.95
C ALA A 66 9.37 -0.87 6.61
N ILE A 67 9.27 -0.49 5.35
CA ILE A 67 8.53 0.71 4.92
C ILE A 67 7.04 0.53 5.17
N MET A 68 6.46 -0.62 4.82
CA MET A 68 5.05 -0.92 5.06
C MET A 68 4.75 -1.10 6.55
N GLU A 69 5.62 -1.77 7.29
CA GLU A 69 5.50 -1.91 8.74
C GLU A 69 5.55 -0.55 9.44
N SER A 70 6.42 0.35 9.00
CA SER A 70 6.48 1.73 9.50
C SER A 70 5.19 2.50 9.21
N PHE A 71 4.61 2.35 8.03
CA PHE A 71 3.31 2.96 7.70
C PHE A 71 2.21 2.45 8.63
N PHE A 72 2.08 1.13 8.79
CA PHE A 72 1.05 0.55 9.66
C PHE A 72 1.26 0.91 11.13
N GLY A 73 2.49 0.95 11.61
CA GLY A 73 2.80 1.40 12.96
C GLY A 73 2.38 2.86 13.20
N THR A 74 2.69 3.74 12.27
CA THR A 74 2.30 5.15 12.32
C THR A 74 0.77 5.32 12.26
N MET A 75 0.11 4.61 11.37
CA MET A 75 -1.34 4.63 11.24
C MET A 75 -2.05 4.14 12.51
N LYS A 76 -1.54 3.05 13.11
CA LYS A 76 -2.08 2.56 14.40
C LYS A 76 -1.93 3.61 15.50
N SER A 77 -0.76 4.25 15.61
CA SER A 77 -0.50 5.25 16.63
C SER A 77 -1.31 6.52 16.45
N GLU A 78 -1.45 7.01 15.22
CA GLU A 78 -2.09 8.29 14.92
C GLU A 78 -3.60 8.18 14.70
N LEU A 79 -4.13 7.00 14.37
CA LEU A 79 -5.56 6.78 14.10
C LEU A 79 -6.18 5.78 15.06
N LEU A 80 -5.68 4.53 15.06
CA LEU A 80 -6.38 3.42 15.70
C LEU A 80 -6.38 3.54 17.23
N TYR A 81 -5.27 3.96 17.82
CA TYR A 81 -5.16 4.05 19.28
C TYR A 81 -5.70 5.36 19.87
N LEU A 82 -5.80 6.41 19.06
CA LEU A 82 -6.31 7.71 19.51
C LEU A 82 -7.81 7.88 19.35
N CYS A 83 -8.45 7.10 18.48
CA CYS A 83 -9.86 7.23 18.15
C CYS A 83 -10.64 5.98 18.55
N LYS A 84 -11.88 6.21 19.01
CA LYS A 84 -12.87 5.12 19.19
C LYS A 84 -13.84 5.17 18.01
N PHE A 85 -14.15 4.00 17.45
CA PHE A 85 -15.07 3.88 16.33
C PHE A 85 -16.30 3.10 16.75
N ALA A 86 -17.47 3.61 16.39
CA ALA A 86 -18.76 2.98 16.70
C ALA A 86 -19.06 1.79 15.76
N SER A 87 -18.47 1.77 14.56
CA SER A 87 -18.69 0.74 13.56
C SER A 87 -17.46 0.55 12.65
N VAL A 88 -17.44 -0.57 11.94
CA VAL A 88 -16.43 -0.84 10.90
C VAL A 88 -16.51 0.19 9.77
N SER A 89 -17.71 0.62 9.39
CA SER A 89 -17.91 1.65 8.36
C SER A 89 -17.28 2.97 8.75
N GLU A 90 -17.45 3.40 10.00
CA GLU A 90 -16.84 4.62 10.53
C GLU A 90 -15.31 4.53 10.51
N PHE A 91 -14.76 3.40 10.94
CA PHE A 91 -13.31 3.14 10.85
C PHE A 91 -12.81 3.20 9.40
N VAL A 92 -13.51 2.59 8.45
CA VAL A 92 -13.11 2.58 7.03
C VAL A 92 -13.09 3.99 6.45
N MET A 93 -14.08 4.84 6.79
CA MET A 93 -14.09 6.23 6.37
C MET A 93 -12.91 7.02 6.95
N ALA A 94 -12.68 6.89 8.25
CA ALA A 94 -11.56 7.54 8.93
C ALA A 94 -10.20 7.07 8.37
N LEU A 95 -10.07 5.79 8.05
CA LEU A 95 -8.86 5.24 7.42
C LEU A 95 -8.62 5.82 6.03
N LYS A 96 -9.65 6.01 5.22
CA LYS A 96 -9.52 6.65 3.90
C LYS A 96 -9.05 8.10 4.02
N ASP A 97 -9.64 8.85 4.95
CA ASP A 97 -9.25 10.23 5.22
C ASP A 97 -7.81 10.32 5.76
N TYR A 98 -7.43 9.39 6.62
CA TYR A 98 -6.07 9.30 7.14
C TYR A 98 -5.05 9.00 6.03
N ILE A 99 -5.34 8.08 5.12
CA ILE A 99 -4.46 7.77 3.99
C ILE A 99 -4.30 9.00 3.09
N CYS A 100 -5.38 9.73 2.85
CA CYS A 100 -5.32 10.99 2.09
C CYS A 100 -4.43 12.03 2.79
N TYR A 101 -4.61 12.22 4.08
CA TYR A 101 -3.77 13.09 4.90
C TYR A 101 -2.30 12.65 4.90
N TYR A 102 -2.02 11.38 5.13
CA TYR A 102 -0.67 10.82 5.13
C TYR A 102 0.06 11.07 3.81
N ASN A 103 -0.61 10.84 2.70
CA ASN A 103 -0.02 10.95 1.38
C ASN A 103 0.21 12.41 0.96
N ASN A 104 -0.69 13.33 1.29
CA ASN A 104 -0.71 14.67 0.72
C ASN A 104 -0.28 15.78 1.68
N LYS A 105 -0.43 15.57 2.99
CA LYS A 105 -0.21 16.63 3.99
C LYS A 105 0.80 16.26 5.06
N ARG A 106 0.81 15.01 5.53
CA ARG A 106 1.69 14.59 6.62
C ARG A 106 3.15 14.69 6.20
N ILE A 107 3.92 15.48 6.93
CA ILE A 107 5.36 15.61 6.69
C ILE A 107 6.07 14.36 7.23
N LYS A 108 6.79 13.67 6.36
CA LYS A 108 7.70 12.60 6.74
C LYS A 108 9.09 13.20 6.91
N LEU A 109 9.62 13.22 8.14
CA LEU A 109 10.88 13.89 8.47
C LEU A 109 12.03 13.51 7.53
N ARG A 110 12.15 12.22 7.19
CA ARG A 110 13.17 11.73 6.26
C ARG A 110 13.05 12.32 4.85
N LEU A 111 11.84 12.71 4.43
CA LEU A 111 11.58 13.30 3.11
C LEU A 111 11.54 14.84 3.16
N GLY A 112 11.34 15.42 4.34
CA GLY A 112 11.14 16.86 4.53
C GLY A 112 9.79 17.39 3.99
N MET A 113 8.93 16.49 3.48
CA MET A 113 7.64 16.82 2.88
C MET A 113 6.72 15.58 2.89
N SER A 114 5.50 15.73 2.38
CA SER A 114 4.60 14.58 2.25
C SER A 114 5.04 13.63 1.13
N PRO A 115 4.64 12.34 1.18
CA PRO A 115 5.00 11.36 0.16
C PRO A 115 4.64 11.78 -1.27
N VAL A 116 3.47 12.38 -1.48
CA VAL A 116 3.04 12.84 -2.81
C VAL A 116 3.86 14.04 -3.28
N GLN A 117 4.11 15.01 -2.39
CA GLN A 117 4.96 16.16 -2.71
C GLN A 117 6.37 15.71 -3.10
N TYR A 118 6.95 14.78 -2.36
CA TYR A 118 8.26 14.22 -2.66
C TYR A 118 8.30 13.55 -4.04
N ARG A 119 7.30 12.74 -4.36
CA ARG A 119 7.17 12.11 -5.67
C ARG A 119 7.11 13.15 -6.79
N ILE A 120 6.22 14.13 -6.67
CA ILE A 120 6.06 15.19 -7.69
C ILE A 120 7.38 15.96 -7.88
N TYR A 121 8.04 16.31 -6.79
CA TYR A 121 9.31 17.03 -6.83
C TYR A 121 10.39 16.27 -7.60
N HIS A 122 10.47 14.94 -7.44
CA HIS A 122 11.47 14.12 -8.11
C HIS A 122 11.07 13.64 -9.50
N THR A 123 9.76 13.60 -9.83
CA THR A 123 9.29 13.19 -11.16
C THR A 123 9.39 14.33 -12.17
N ASN A 124 9.34 15.58 -11.72
CA ASN A 124 9.42 16.77 -12.58
C ASN A 124 10.86 17.24 -12.84
N LYS A 125 11.82 16.47 -12.43
CA LYS A 125 13.25 16.68 -12.74
C LYS A 125 13.71 15.79 -13.89
#